data_c353119b1d4fa05564b1c6eba550e0e0
#
_entry.id   c353119b1d4fa05564b1c6eba550e0e0
#
_cell.length_a   1.000
_cell.length_b   1.000
_cell.length_c   1.000
_cell.angle_alpha   90.00
_cell.angle_beta   90.00
_cell.angle_gamma   90.00
#
_symmetry.space_group_name_H-M   'P 1'
#
loop_
_entity.id
_entity.type
_entity.pdbx_description
1 polymer ?
#
loop_
_entity_poly.entity_id
_entity_poly.type
_entity_poly.pdbx_seq_one_letter_code
_entity_poly.pdbx_strand_id
1 'polypeptide(L)'
;MRIDIVTLFPELCDSFLSASILGRARAKNLFEAHCHQIRDYTKNKQKQTDDYPYGGGCGMVLYAQPIADCLRAVQAQCAAQGRAKPHVVFLTAAGRPYNEEKARELAGYDAVTLVCGHYEGIDQRVIDAFGDEEISIGDYVLSWQAWSWPIVSCACSPASWPRKRAIRTRAIGTACWNTPSLPAPRSGRAAPCRPCC
;
A
#
# COMPACT_ATOMS: atom_id res chain seq x y z
N MET A 1 -2.14 2.29 17.90
CA MET A 1 -2.11 2.74 16.49
C MET A 1 -3.32 2.19 15.76
N ARG A 2 -4.02 3.00 14.97
CA ARG A 2 -5.10 2.58 14.08
C ARG A 2 -4.64 2.68 12.62
N ILE A 3 -4.97 1.69 11.80
CA ILE A 3 -4.67 1.66 10.37
C ILE A 3 -5.98 1.46 9.61
N ASP A 4 -6.33 2.40 8.77
CA ASP A 4 -7.47 2.32 7.89
C ASP A 4 -6.97 2.11 6.46
N ILE A 5 -7.47 1.09 5.76
CA ILE A 5 -7.09 0.76 4.39
C ILE A 5 -8.29 0.99 3.49
N VAL A 6 -8.18 2.00 2.62
CA VAL A 6 -9.19 2.35 1.63
C VAL A 6 -8.86 1.63 0.33
N THR A 7 -9.70 0.70 -0.09
CA THR A 7 -9.39 -0.23 -1.20
C THR A 7 -10.65 -0.67 -1.95
N LEU A 8 -10.49 -1.23 -3.16
CA LEU A 8 -11.56 -1.90 -3.90
C LEU A 8 -11.77 -3.37 -3.48
N PHE A 9 -10.83 -3.96 -2.73
CA PHE A 9 -10.81 -5.39 -2.41
C PHE A 9 -10.43 -5.63 -0.95
N PRO A 10 -11.30 -5.26 0.00
CA PRO A 10 -11.04 -5.38 1.43
C PRO A 10 -10.74 -6.81 1.88
N GLU A 11 -11.35 -7.82 1.24
CA GLU A 11 -11.18 -9.23 1.55
C GLU A 11 -9.74 -9.71 1.42
N LEU A 12 -9.00 -9.14 0.49
CA LEU A 12 -7.58 -9.47 0.30
C LEU A 12 -6.71 -8.85 1.40
N CYS A 13 -7.02 -7.62 1.78
CA CYS A 13 -6.34 -6.95 2.89
C CYS A 13 -6.63 -7.67 4.21
N ASP A 14 -7.86 -8.08 4.46
CA ASP A 14 -8.23 -8.80 5.68
C ASP A 14 -7.58 -10.18 5.76
N SER A 15 -7.51 -10.90 4.65
CA SER A 15 -6.79 -12.19 4.58
C SER A 15 -5.34 -12.03 5.02
N PHE A 16 -4.66 -11.04 4.50
CA PHE A 16 -3.29 -10.70 4.82
C PHE A 16 -3.12 -10.24 6.28
N LEU A 17 -3.97 -9.35 6.77
CA LEU A 17 -3.94 -8.82 8.14
C LEU A 17 -4.21 -9.90 9.19
N SER A 18 -4.85 -10.99 8.81
CA SER A 18 -5.14 -12.13 9.69
C SER A 18 -4.03 -13.18 9.71
N ALA A 19 -3.06 -13.08 8.79
CA ALA A 19 -2.02 -14.08 8.63
C ALA A 19 -0.79 -13.82 9.52
N SER A 20 -0.11 -14.89 9.90
CA SER A 20 1.25 -14.92 10.48
C SER A 20 1.48 -13.89 11.61
N ILE A 21 2.49 -13.05 11.47
CA ILE A 21 2.92 -12.08 12.50
C ILE A 21 1.86 -11.00 12.71
N LEU A 22 1.22 -10.50 11.63
CA LEU A 22 0.20 -9.47 11.71
C LEU A 22 -1.05 -9.97 12.43
N GLY A 23 -1.52 -11.18 12.11
CA GLY A 23 -2.66 -11.79 12.81
C GLY A 23 -2.40 -11.96 14.32
N ARG A 24 -1.18 -12.37 14.70
CA ARG A 24 -0.78 -12.44 16.10
C ARG A 24 -0.69 -11.09 16.79
N ALA A 25 -0.23 -10.05 16.08
CA ALA A 25 -0.17 -8.70 16.60
C ALA A 25 -1.57 -8.10 16.79
N ARG A 26 -2.48 -8.32 15.82
CA ARG A 26 -3.89 -7.93 15.89
C ARG A 26 -4.60 -8.63 17.07
N ALA A 27 -4.40 -9.93 17.25
CA ALA A 27 -4.95 -10.68 18.38
C ALA A 27 -4.44 -10.18 19.75
N LYS A 28 -3.26 -9.58 19.80
CA LYS A 28 -2.70 -8.95 21.00
C LYS A 28 -3.08 -7.47 21.15
N ASN A 29 -3.96 -6.94 20.31
CA ASN A 29 -4.38 -5.53 20.28
C ASN A 29 -3.20 -4.54 20.19
N LEU A 30 -2.10 -4.91 19.51
CA LEU A 30 -0.97 -4.01 19.30
C LEU A 30 -1.28 -2.93 18.27
N PHE A 31 -2.18 -3.22 17.34
CA PHE A 31 -2.76 -2.26 16.40
C PHE A 31 -4.19 -2.67 16.04
N GLU A 32 -4.98 -1.71 15.58
CA GLU A 32 -6.30 -1.90 15.00
C GLU A 32 -6.20 -1.70 13.48
N ALA A 33 -6.83 -2.56 12.70
CA ALA A 33 -6.86 -2.41 11.24
C ALA A 33 -8.29 -2.55 10.74
N HIS A 34 -8.71 -1.61 9.90
CA HIS A 34 -10.03 -1.55 9.29
C HIS A 34 -9.89 -1.40 7.77
N CYS A 35 -10.57 -2.26 7.01
CA CYS A 35 -10.59 -2.19 5.57
C CYS A 35 -11.92 -1.56 5.12
N HIS A 36 -11.83 -0.53 4.27
CA HIS A 36 -12.97 0.22 3.76
C HIS A 36 -13.13 -0.05 2.27
N GLN A 37 -14.31 -0.53 1.88
CA GLN A 37 -14.66 -0.76 0.49
C GLN A 37 -15.06 0.56 -0.19
N ILE A 38 -14.29 1.01 -1.19
CA ILE A 38 -14.58 2.25 -1.92
C ILE A 38 -15.96 2.20 -2.59
N ARG A 39 -16.39 1.03 -3.09
CA ARG A 39 -17.66 0.84 -3.78
C ARG A 39 -18.89 1.16 -2.92
N ASP A 40 -18.79 1.09 -1.61
CA ASP A 40 -19.91 1.35 -0.71
C ASP A 40 -20.20 2.84 -0.56
N TYR A 41 -19.27 3.69 -0.96
CA TYR A 41 -19.39 5.15 -0.91
C TYR A 41 -19.83 5.77 -2.26
N THR A 42 -20.10 4.95 -3.28
CA THR A 42 -20.58 5.46 -4.56
C THR A 42 -22.03 5.85 -4.47
N LYS A 43 -22.38 6.97 -5.12
CA LYS A 43 -23.79 7.41 -5.29
C LYS A 43 -24.47 6.75 -6.48
N ASN A 44 -23.70 6.05 -7.31
CA ASN A 44 -24.21 5.37 -8.49
C ASN A 44 -24.85 4.02 -8.11
N LYS A 45 -26.05 3.74 -8.66
CA LYS A 45 -26.75 2.46 -8.46
C LYS A 45 -25.94 1.24 -8.90
N GLN A 46 -25.08 1.40 -9.89
CA GLN A 46 -24.20 0.35 -10.43
C GLN A 46 -22.91 0.16 -9.61
N LYS A 47 -22.70 0.93 -8.53
CA LYS A 47 -21.49 0.91 -7.71
C LYS A 47 -20.18 1.10 -8.54
N GLN A 48 -20.29 1.88 -9.62
CA GLN A 48 -19.13 2.22 -10.45
C GLN A 48 -18.18 3.13 -9.68
N THR A 49 -16.87 2.83 -9.77
CA THR A 49 -15.80 3.55 -9.07
C THR A 49 -14.73 4.11 -10.01
N ASP A 50 -14.90 3.89 -11.28
CA ASP A 50 -13.95 4.21 -12.35
C ASP A 50 -14.58 5.14 -13.39
N ASP A 51 -13.74 5.96 -14.02
CA ASP A 51 -14.10 6.90 -15.08
C ASP A 51 -12.96 7.00 -16.10
N TYR A 52 -13.26 7.53 -17.27
CA TYR A 52 -12.25 7.77 -18.29
C TYR A 52 -11.25 8.85 -17.86
N PRO A 53 -9.96 8.70 -18.22
CA PRO A 53 -8.96 9.73 -17.92
C PRO A 53 -9.31 11.04 -18.61
N TYR A 54 -9.16 12.15 -17.88
CA TYR A 54 -9.34 13.49 -18.45
C TYR A 54 -8.31 13.76 -19.55
N GLY A 55 -8.79 14.20 -20.72
CA GLY A 55 -7.94 14.39 -21.87
C GLY A 55 -7.80 13.18 -22.79
N GLY A 56 -8.48 12.08 -22.49
CA GLY A 56 -8.46 10.83 -23.27
C GLY A 56 -7.25 9.96 -22.96
N GLY A 57 -7.18 8.83 -23.61
CA GLY A 57 -6.17 7.80 -23.40
C GLY A 57 -6.80 6.43 -23.18
N CYS A 58 -5.97 5.39 -23.10
CA CYS A 58 -6.42 4.04 -22.75
C CYS A 58 -6.46 3.88 -21.22
N GLY A 59 -7.31 2.97 -20.75
CA GLY A 59 -7.47 2.68 -19.33
C GLY A 59 -8.56 3.52 -18.64
N MET A 60 -8.67 3.35 -17.33
CA MET A 60 -9.64 4.00 -16.47
C MET A 60 -8.92 4.58 -15.24
N VAL A 61 -9.51 5.56 -14.59
CA VAL A 61 -9.02 6.15 -13.33
C VAL A 61 -10.07 5.99 -12.24
N LEU A 62 -9.62 5.87 -11.00
CA LEU A 62 -10.51 5.87 -9.86
C LEU A 62 -11.17 7.24 -9.70
N TYR A 63 -12.49 7.23 -9.65
CA TYR A 63 -13.32 8.41 -9.57
C TYR A 63 -13.19 9.11 -8.20
N ALA A 64 -13.17 10.42 -8.21
CA ALA A 64 -12.87 11.24 -7.02
C ALA A 64 -13.91 11.10 -5.89
N GLN A 65 -15.22 11.08 -6.22
CA GLN A 65 -16.29 11.18 -5.22
C GLN A 65 -16.29 10.02 -4.20
N PRO A 66 -16.24 8.71 -4.61
CA PRO A 66 -16.29 7.61 -3.64
C PRO A 66 -15.12 7.62 -2.68
N ILE A 67 -13.92 7.95 -3.18
CA ILE A 67 -12.71 8.01 -2.35
C ILE A 67 -12.84 9.16 -1.34
N ALA A 68 -13.26 10.34 -1.78
CA ALA A 68 -13.44 11.50 -0.92
C ALA A 68 -14.49 11.24 0.18
N ASP A 69 -15.61 10.61 -0.15
CA ASP A 69 -16.66 10.31 0.82
C ASP A 69 -16.20 9.19 1.79
N CYS A 70 -15.44 8.20 1.32
CA CYS A 70 -14.81 7.20 2.17
C CYS A 70 -13.83 7.85 3.16
N LEU A 71 -12.93 8.72 2.69
CA LEU A 71 -11.95 9.41 3.55
C LEU A 71 -12.64 10.30 4.60
N ARG A 72 -13.71 11.01 4.22
CA ARG A 72 -14.52 11.78 5.20
C ARG A 72 -15.14 10.87 6.27
N ALA A 73 -15.64 9.71 5.86
CA ALA A 73 -16.22 8.74 6.80
C ALA A 73 -15.14 8.20 7.77
N VAL A 74 -13.94 7.88 7.28
CA VAL A 74 -12.81 7.45 8.12
C VAL A 74 -12.42 8.54 9.10
N GLN A 75 -12.29 9.80 8.65
CA GLN A 75 -11.98 10.93 9.51
C GLN A 75 -13.05 11.13 10.59
N ALA A 76 -14.33 11.02 10.24
CA ALA A 76 -15.43 11.11 11.20
C ALA A 76 -15.39 9.99 12.24
N GLN A 77 -15.06 8.75 11.82
CA GLN A 77 -14.89 7.62 12.75
C GLN A 77 -13.73 7.84 13.72
N CYS A 78 -12.58 8.33 13.24
CA CYS A 78 -11.44 8.67 14.09
C CYS A 78 -11.82 9.75 15.11
N ALA A 79 -12.48 10.81 14.67
CA ALA A 79 -12.96 11.88 15.55
C ALA A 79 -13.97 11.38 16.62
N ALA A 80 -14.89 10.50 16.24
CA ALA A 80 -15.83 9.87 17.17
C ALA A 80 -15.15 9.01 18.25
N GLN A 81 -13.96 8.46 17.95
CA GLN A 81 -13.13 7.73 18.90
C GLN A 81 -12.18 8.63 19.71
N GLY A 82 -12.27 9.95 19.56
CA GLY A 82 -11.38 10.89 20.22
C GLY A 82 -9.93 10.88 19.71
N ARG A 83 -9.68 10.32 18.53
CA ARG A 83 -8.37 10.28 17.89
C ARG A 83 -8.10 11.54 17.07
N ALA A 84 -6.84 11.88 16.88
CA ALA A 84 -6.43 12.95 15.97
C ALA A 84 -6.85 12.63 14.51
N LYS A 85 -6.82 13.65 13.64
CA LYS A 85 -7.01 13.45 12.20
C LYS A 85 -6.02 12.39 11.71
N PRO A 86 -6.46 11.32 11.03
CA PRO A 86 -5.55 10.31 10.51
C PRO A 86 -4.62 10.91 9.46
N HIS A 87 -3.38 10.45 9.45
CA HIS A 87 -2.41 10.78 8.40
C HIS A 87 -2.74 9.98 7.14
N VAL A 88 -3.06 10.68 6.05
CA VAL A 88 -3.54 10.07 4.80
C VAL A 88 -2.40 9.88 3.82
N VAL A 89 -2.12 8.64 3.47
CA VAL A 89 -1.05 8.23 2.57
C VAL A 89 -1.65 7.63 1.30
N PHE A 90 -1.32 8.22 0.15
CA PHE A 90 -1.66 7.63 -1.14
C PHE A 90 -0.52 6.76 -1.65
N LEU A 91 -0.86 5.53 -2.05
CA LEU A 91 0.10 4.60 -2.61
C LEU A 91 0.13 4.75 -4.12
N THR A 92 1.17 5.42 -4.61
CA THR A 92 1.34 5.75 -6.04
C THR A 92 2.74 5.40 -6.52
N ALA A 93 2.91 5.15 -7.83
CA ALA A 93 4.22 4.92 -8.41
C ALA A 93 5.10 6.18 -8.39
N ALA A 94 4.47 7.36 -8.44
CA ALA A 94 5.14 8.65 -8.46
C ALA A 94 5.53 9.18 -7.07
N GLY A 95 5.10 8.49 -6.00
CA GLY A 95 5.34 8.90 -4.63
C GLY A 95 6.81 8.80 -4.21
N ARG A 96 7.12 9.32 -3.01
CA ARG A 96 8.45 9.18 -2.42
C ARG A 96 8.77 7.72 -2.11
N PRO A 97 10.00 7.25 -2.33
CA PRO A 97 10.38 5.87 -2.03
C PRO A 97 10.17 5.52 -0.56
N TYR A 98 9.50 4.39 -0.32
CA TYR A 98 9.32 3.82 1.00
C TYR A 98 10.61 3.19 1.51
N ASN A 99 11.04 3.55 2.71
CA ASN A 99 12.22 3.04 3.38
C ASN A 99 11.97 2.83 4.88
N GLU A 100 12.99 2.33 5.60
CA GLU A 100 12.88 2.08 7.05
C GLU A 100 12.62 3.36 7.86
N GLU A 101 13.19 4.48 7.45
CA GLU A 101 12.99 5.78 8.09
C GLU A 101 11.53 6.20 8.00
N LYS A 102 10.94 6.11 6.79
CA LYS A 102 9.51 6.39 6.57
C LYS A 102 8.61 5.43 7.32
N ALA A 103 8.99 4.15 7.43
CA ALA A 103 8.25 3.19 8.25
C ALA A 103 8.20 3.58 9.73
N ARG A 104 9.31 4.07 10.28
CA ARG A 104 9.40 4.54 11.67
C ARG A 104 8.59 5.80 11.88
N GLU A 105 8.60 6.71 10.91
CA GLU A 105 7.79 7.92 10.94
C GLU A 105 6.30 7.57 10.98
N LEU A 106 5.83 6.71 10.05
CA LEU A 106 4.44 6.26 10.01
C LEU A 106 4.01 5.54 11.29
N ALA A 107 4.90 4.76 11.90
CA ALA A 107 4.62 4.10 13.17
C ALA A 107 4.46 5.06 14.36
N GLY A 108 4.89 6.32 14.23
CA GLY A 108 4.72 7.37 15.23
C GLY A 108 3.33 8.01 15.23
N TYR A 109 2.52 7.84 14.19
CA TYR A 109 1.16 8.39 14.14
C TYR A 109 0.17 7.53 14.96
N ASP A 110 -0.81 8.18 15.56
CA ASP A 110 -1.91 7.50 16.27
C ASP A 110 -2.86 6.78 15.29
N ALA A 111 -3.12 7.41 14.14
CA ALA A 111 -3.94 6.86 13.07
C ALA A 111 -3.33 7.15 11.69
N VAL A 112 -3.30 6.13 10.82
CA VAL A 112 -2.83 6.21 9.43
C VAL A 112 -3.90 5.66 8.51
N THR A 113 -4.20 6.37 7.43
CA THR A 113 -5.09 5.90 6.36
C THR A 113 -4.29 5.65 5.09
N LEU A 114 -4.26 4.40 4.63
CA LEU A 114 -3.61 4.01 3.39
C LEU A 114 -4.64 3.94 2.27
N VAL A 115 -4.46 4.73 1.21
CA VAL A 115 -5.32 4.70 0.03
C VAL A 115 -4.65 3.88 -1.06
N CYS A 116 -5.23 2.71 -1.34
CA CYS A 116 -4.74 1.77 -2.34
C CYS A 116 -5.43 2.04 -3.67
N GLY A 117 -4.68 2.59 -4.63
CA GLY A 117 -5.14 2.81 -5.98
C GLY A 117 -5.41 1.53 -6.76
N HIS A 118 -6.14 1.66 -7.84
CA HIS A 118 -6.38 0.62 -8.85
C HIS A 118 -6.48 1.29 -10.22
N TYR A 119 -6.59 0.50 -11.29
CA TYR A 119 -6.61 1.00 -12.67
C TYR A 119 -5.31 1.76 -13.01
N GLU A 120 -5.39 2.81 -13.84
CA GLU A 120 -4.24 3.64 -14.21
C GLU A 120 -3.84 4.65 -13.10
N GLY A 121 -4.70 4.86 -12.10
CA GLY A 121 -4.41 5.75 -10.98
C GLY A 121 -5.65 6.31 -10.29
N ILE A 122 -5.41 7.31 -9.47
CA ILE A 122 -6.41 8.03 -8.68
C ILE A 122 -6.53 9.46 -9.23
N ASP A 123 -7.74 10.00 -9.23
CA ASP A 123 -7.97 11.40 -9.62
C ASP A 123 -7.15 12.34 -8.72
N GLN A 124 -6.29 13.14 -9.33
CA GLN A 124 -5.35 14.03 -8.66
C GLN A 124 -6.05 14.98 -7.67
N ARG A 125 -7.27 15.40 -7.96
CA ARG A 125 -8.04 16.30 -7.09
C ARG A 125 -8.28 15.72 -5.69
N VAL A 126 -8.34 14.40 -5.56
CA VAL A 126 -8.49 13.74 -4.25
C VAL A 126 -7.16 13.73 -3.50
N ILE A 127 -6.08 13.46 -4.21
CA ILE A 127 -4.73 13.50 -3.63
C ILE A 127 -4.44 14.90 -3.09
N ASP A 128 -4.70 15.95 -3.91
CA ASP A 128 -4.47 17.35 -3.51
C ASP A 128 -5.36 17.81 -2.34
N ALA A 129 -6.60 17.28 -2.24
CA ALA A 129 -7.55 17.70 -1.22
C ALA A 129 -7.41 16.97 0.12
N PHE A 130 -6.99 15.71 0.11
CA PHE A 130 -7.01 14.84 1.29
C PHE A 130 -5.64 14.22 1.62
N GLY A 131 -4.71 14.15 0.66
CA GLY A 131 -3.42 13.52 0.84
C GLY A 131 -2.49 14.36 1.71
N ASP A 132 -1.91 13.74 2.71
CA ASP A 132 -0.81 14.34 3.45
C ASP A 132 0.53 13.97 2.80
N GLU A 133 0.60 12.78 2.16
CA GLU A 133 1.77 12.37 1.36
C GLU A 133 1.44 11.27 0.34
N GLU A 134 2.34 11.11 -0.63
CA GLU A 134 2.37 10.02 -1.60
C GLU A 134 3.61 9.15 -1.38
N ILE A 135 3.42 7.82 -1.33
CA ILE A 135 4.50 6.86 -1.10
C ILE A 135 4.52 5.82 -2.22
N SER A 136 5.74 5.54 -2.71
CA SER A 136 6.03 4.47 -3.66
C SER A 136 6.85 3.37 -3.00
N ILE A 137 6.56 2.11 -3.30
CA ILE A 137 7.36 0.96 -2.84
C ILE A 137 8.50 0.60 -3.81
N GLY A 138 8.60 1.29 -4.94
CA GLY A 138 9.66 1.09 -5.93
C GLY A 138 9.31 1.66 -7.29
N ASP A 139 10.30 1.76 -8.15
CA ASP A 139 10.17 2.23 -9.54
C ASP A 139 9.67 1.09 -10.46
N TYR A 140 8.45 0.62 -10.19
CA TYR A 140 7.77 -0.41 -10.97
C TYR A 140 6.26 -0.34 -10.74
N VAL A 141 5.49 -0.80 -11.72
CA VAL A 141 4.04 -0.93 -11.62
C VAL A 141 3.70 -2.35 -11.22
N LEU A 142 2.99 -2.51 -10.12
CA LEU A 142 2.43 -3.78 -9.69
C LEU A 142 0.94 -3.83 -10.02
N SER A 143 0.48 -4.99 -10.47
CA SER A 143 -0.95 -5.24 -10.54
C SER A 143 -1.51 -5.16 -9.11
N TRP A 144 -2.24 -4.14 -8.80
CA TRP A 144 -3.04 -3.88 -7.60
C TRP A 144 -2.41 -4.30 -6.25
N GLN A 145 -2.88 -3.85 -5.17
CA GLN A 145 -2.72 -4.13 -3.72
C GLN A 145 -1.40 -4.67 -3.13
N ALA A 146 -0.46 -5.18 -3.92
CA ALA A 146 0.88 -5.51 -3.45
C ALA A 146 1.59 -4.30 -2.80
N TRP A 147 1.09 -3.10 -3.06
CA TRP A 147 1.60 -1.84 -2.52
C TRP A 147 1.34 -1.67 -1.01
N SER A 148 0.19 -2.10 -0.52
CA SER A 148 -0.14 -1.95 0.90
C SER A 148 0.63 -2.90 1.81
N TRP A 149 1.01 -4.06 1.31
CA TRP A 149 1.70 -5.10 2.07
C TRP A 149 2.99 -4.62 2.76
N PRO A 150 4.00 -4.07 2.08
CA PRO A 150 5.23 -3.64 2.73
C PRO A 150 4.97 -2.54 3.76
N ILE A 151 4.07 -1.60 3.44
CA ILE A 151 3.79 -0.46 4.30
C ILE A 151 3.05 -0.88 5.56
N VAL A 152 2.01 -1.72 5.45
CA VAL A 152 1.30 -2.22 6.63
C VAL A 152 2.22 -3.10 7.47
N SER A 153 3.01 -4.00 6.88
CA SER A 153 3.89 -4.87 7.65
C SER A 153 5.00 -4.10 8.36
N CYS A 154 5.52 -3.02 7.76
CA CYS A 154 6.54 -2.18 8.39
C CYS A 154 5.96 -1.17 9.38
N ALA A 155 4.80 -0.56 9.09
CA ALA A 155 4.13 0.33 10.03
C ALA A 155 3.65 -0.40 11.29
N CYS A 156 3.29 -1.67 11.16
CA CYS A 156 3.00 -2.56 12.30
C CYS A 156 4.26 -3.16 12.92
N SER A 157 5.45 -2.93 12.35
CA SER A 157 6.71 -3.46 12.85
C SER A 157 7.24 -2.61 14.01
N PRO A 158 8.06 -3.15 14.83
CA PRO A 158 8.13 -3.13 16.29
C PRO A 158 8.67 -1.88 16.95
N ALA A 159 8.41 -0.67 16.47
CA ALA A 159 8.64 0.51 17.33
C ALA A 159 7.69 0.52 18.55
N SER A 160 6.52 -0.14 18.42
CA SER A 160 5.55 -0.37 19.49
C SER A 160 5.74 -1.68 20.25
N TRP A 161 6.62 -2.58 19.76
CA TRP A 161 6.95 -3.78 20.53
C TRP A 161 7.87 -3.40 21.70
N PRO A 162 7.55 -3.81 22.94
CA PRO A 162 8.48 -3.61 24.04
C PRO A 162 9.81 -4.22 23.61
N ARG A 163 10.86 -3.43 23.64
CA ARG A 163 12.23 -3.81 23.25
C ARG A 163 12.68 -5.03 24.04
N LYS A 164 12.23 -6.21 23.64
CA LYS A 164 12.90 -7.44 24.01
C LYS A 164 14.08 -7.58 23.06
N ARG A 165 15.24 -7.10 23.53
CA ARG A 165 16.58 -7.29 22.99
C ARG A 165 16.64 -7.28 21.47
N ALA A 166 17.21 -6.21 20.93
CA ALA A 166 17.69 -6.20 19.56
C ALA A 166 18.33 -7.56 19.29
N ILE A 167 17.70 -8.36 18.43
CA ILE A 167 18.43 -9.40 17.76
C ILE A 167 19.50 -8.61 17.01
N ARG A 168 20.72 -8.62 17.52
CA ARG A 168 21.88 -8.23 16.73
C ARG A 168 21.78 -9.10 15.47
N THR A 169 21.21 -8.56 14.41
CA THR A 169 21.54 -9.00 13.08
C THR A 169 23.05 -8.75 13.00
N ARG A 170 23.85 -9.77 13.37
CA ARG A 170 25.20 -9.86 12.83
C ARG A 170 24.99 -9.56 11.36
N ALA A 171 25.60 -8.49 10.90
CA ALA A 171 25.74 -8.25 9.48
C ALA A 171 26.09 -9.61 8.89
N ILE A 172 25.16 -10.20 8.14
CA ILE A 172 25.47 -11.29 7.25
C ILE A 172 26.38 -10.58 6.27
N GLY A 173 27.69 -10.81 6.47
CA GLY A 173 28.71 -10.14 5.69
C GLY A 173 28.35 -10.30 4.21
N THR A 174 28.71 -9.31 3.44
CA THR A 174 28.64 -9.22 1.98
C THR A 174 29.30 -10.38 1.21
N ALA A 175 29.51 -11.52 1.86
CA ALA A 175 30.22 -12.69 1.36
C ALA A 175 29.34 -13.70 0.59
N CYS A 176 28.06 -13.51 0.45
CA CYS A 176 27.18 -14.49 -0.21
C CYS A 176 26.79 -14.18 -1.67
N TRP A 177 27.38 -13.17 -2.29
CA TRP A 177 27.11 -12.88 -3.72
C TRP A 177 28.29 -13.13 -4.66
N ASN A 178 29.37 -13.80 -4.19
CA ASN A 178 30.37 -14.39 -5.08
C ASN A 178 29.98 -15.83 -5.40
N THR A 179 28.91 -16.01 -6.17
CA THR A 179 28.73 -17.25 -6.93
C THR A 179 29.80 -17.29 -8.02
N PRO A 180 30.59 -18.35 -8.13
CA PRO A 180 31.52 -18.49 -9.25
C PRO A 180 30.71 -18.44 -10.55
N SER A 181 31.18 -17.62 -11.48
CA SER A 181 30.63 -17.47 -12.82
C SER A 181 30.42 -18.84 -13.46
N LEU A 182 29.16 -19.18 -13.73
CA LEU A 182 28.82 -20.31 -14.57
C LEU A 182 29.50 -20.10 -15.94
N PRO A 183 30.14 -21.12 -16.52
CA PRO A 183 30.73 -21.01 -17.83
C PRO A 183 29.67 -20.70 -18.86
N ALA A 184 29.95 -19.75 -19.75
CA ALA A 184 29.06 -19.32 -20.82
C ALA A 184 28.59 -20.53 -21.66
N PRO A 185 27.34 -20.63 -22.04
CA PRO A 185 26.84 -21.69 -22.92
C PRO A 185 27.54 -21.58 -24.28
N ARG A 186 28.09 -22.68 -24.72
CA ARG A 186 28.70 -22.81 -26.06
C ARG A 186 27.69 -22.41 -27.11
N SER A 187 28.14 -21.62 -28.07
CA SER A 187 27.43 -21.10 -29.21
C SER A 187 26.51 -22.13 -29.89
N GLY A 188 25.21 -21.99 -29.66
CA GLY A 188 24.15 -22.59 -30.44
C GLY A 188 23.33 -21.47 -31.09
N ARG A 189 23.16 -21.57 -32.43
CA ARG A 189 22.55 -20.59 -33.33
C ARG A 189 21.23 -20.06 -32.76
N ALA A 190 21.12 -18.74 -32.69
CA ALA A 190 19.86 -18.06 -32.37
C ALA A 190 18.82 -18.37 -33.43
N ALA A 191 17.67 -18.91 -33.03
CA ALA A 191 16.47 -18.98 -33.83
C ALA A 191 15.78 -17.60 -33.85
N PRO A 192 15.23 -17.15 -34.99
CA PRO A 192 14.60 -15.83 -35.06
C PRO A 192 13.27 -15.82 -34.29
N CYS A 193 13.09 -14.80 -33.44
CA CYS A 193 11.81 -14.50 -32.82
C CYS A 193 10.74 -14.22 -33.89
N ARG A 194 9.63 -14.92 -33.81
CA ARG A 194 8.42 -14.56 -34.59
C ARG A 194 7.75 -13.37 -33.88
N PRO A 195 7.26 -12.37 -34.63
CA PRO A 195 6.47 -11.30 -34.06
C PRO A 195 5.10 -11.87 -33.65
N CYS A 196 4.68 -11.57 -32.42
CA CYS A 196 3.30 -11.76 -31.99
C CYS A 196 2.46 -10.60 -32.58
N CYS A 197 1.46 -10.97 -33.39
CA CYS A 197 0.32 -10.11 -33.69
C CYS A 197 -0.65 -10.09 -32.54
#